data_7016e17a58d31001876308d22170c42a
#
_entry.id   7016e17a58d31001876308d22170c42a
#
_cell.length_a   1.000
_cell.length_b   1.000
_cell.length_c   1.000
_cell.angle_alpha   90.00
_cell.angle_beta   90.00
_cell.angle_gamma   90.00
#
_symmetry.space_group_name_H-M   'P 1'
#
loop_
_entity.id
_entity.type
_entity.pdbx_description
1 polymer ?
#
loop_
_entity_poly.entity_id
_entity_poly.type
_entity_poly.pdbx_seq_one_letter_code
_entity_poly.pdbx_strand_id
1 'polypeptide(L)'
;MASAGGSVVMPNMNDLLTRFQQAAPEFINNYCVINGAIFALDEIEKMGYDEFGLRAKFNMPMKLYKYFPNVAKEEKTEDGNTTRINYSLQALKSNCVYLNSPDQFDDPYDSDIYIPWEEYSLLRLKQYANWGGCDANAITRVEDAGYALSQKMYSALTNGKDIESIFSADELQEGEKLSISLFCQRVKNELVSKHDWHESIAQALRIEYSGFVKSIQRVFRVSCFATTPLSQLMWGGAYADCHRGFCIEYTVDPNNPQYKDVYYNLFPVVYCKIR
;
A
#
# COMPACT_ATOMS: atom_id res chain seq x y z
N MET A 1 -3.24 -37.65 -34.20
CA MET A 1 -2.78 -36.55 -33.31
C MET A 1 -3.95 -36.21 -32.43
N ALA A 2 -3.94 -36.69 -31.19
CA ALA A 2 -5.01 -36.44 -30.22
C ALA A 2 -4.53 -35.34 -29.30
N SER A 3 -5.26 -34.24 -29.27
CA SER A 3 -5.03 -33.13 -28.32
C SER A 3 -5.52 -33.60 -26.95
N ALA A 4 -4.61 -33.77 -26.03
CA ALA A 4 -4.92 -33.96 -24.62
C ALA A 4 -5.40 -32.65 -24.04
N GLY A 5 -6.69 -32.39 -24.12
CA GLY A 5 -7.37 -31.37 -23.32
C GLY A 5 -7.50 -31.88 -21.89
N GLY A 6 -6.53 -31.63 -21.08
CA GLY A 6 -6.64 -31.86 -19.65
C GLY A 6 -7.64 -30.86 -19.07
N SER A 7 -8.86 -31.31 -18.73
CA SER A 7 -9.79 -30.57 -17.91
C SER A 7 -9.12 -30.34 -16.55
N VAL A 8 -8.82 -29.12 -16.24
CA VAL A 8 -8.41 -28.72 -14.88
C VAL A 8 -9.63 -29.00 -14.00
N VAL A 9 -9.60 -30.12 -13.29
CA VAL A 9 -10.63 -30.43 -12.30
C VAL A 9 -10.41 -29.48 -11.13
N MET A 10 -11.34 -28.56 -10.92
CA MET A 10 -11.34 -27.68 -9.75
C MET A 10 -11.31 -28.55 -8.48
N PRO A 11 -10.36 -28.36 -7.60
CA PRO A 11 -10.30 -29.13 -6.37
C PRO A 11 -11.55 -28.90 -5.54
N ASN A 12 -12.05 -29.96 -4.88
CA ASN A 12 -13.21 -29.87 -4.02
C ASN A 12 -12.93 -28.89 -2.88
N MET A 13 -13.82 -27.92 -2.68
CA MET A 13 -13.71 -26.87 -1.65
C MET A 13 -13.39 -27.42 -0.26
N ASN A 14 -14.06 -28.54 0.13
CA ASN A 14 -13.83 -29.18 1.44
C ASN A 14 -12.42 -29.78 1.56
N ASP A 15 -11.88 -30.29 0.46
CA ASP A 15 -10.52 -30.85 0.41
C ASP A 15 -9.46 -29.74 0.57
N LEU A 16 -9.70 -28.60 -0.05
CA LEU A 16 -8.85 -27.43 0.09
C LEU A 16 -8.93 -26.81 1.49
N LEU A 17 -10.13 -26.67 2.06
CA LEU A 17 -10.33 -26.19 3.43
C LEU A 17 -9.67 -27.11 4.46
N THR A 18 -9.79 -28.44 4.27
CA THR A 18 -9.13 -29.42 5.15
C THR A 18 -7.61 -29.33 5.05
N ARG A 19 -7.07 -29.18 3.85
CA ARG A 19 -5.64 -28.97 3.64
C ARG A 19 -5.17 -27.63 4.21
N PHE A 20 -6.00 -26.59 4.14
CA PHE A 20 -5.75 -25.28 4.74
C PHE A 20 -5.66 -25.34 6.26
N GLN A 21 -6.50 -26.13 6.88
CA GLN A 21 -6.48 -26.31 8.35
C GLN A 21 -5.28 -27.16 8.82
N GLN A 22 -4.72 -27.98 7.92
CA GLN A 22 -3.65 -28.93 8.23
C GLN A 22 -2.24 -28.50 7.75
N ALA A 23 -2.16 -27.60 6.78
CA ALA A 23 -0.90 -27.17 6.18
C ALA A 23 -0.55 -25.73 6.58
N ALA A 24 0.72 -25.50 6.89
CA ALA A 24 1.25 -24.15 6.94
C ALA A 24 1.02 -23.46 5.57
N PRO A 25 0.78 -22.13 5.54
CA PRO A 25 0.52 -21.37 4.30
C PRO A 25 1.55 -21.56 3.18
N GLU A 26 2.69 -22.13 3.52
CA GLU A 26 3.82 -22.42 2.63
C GLU A 26 3.53 -23.40 1.48
N PHE A 27 2.49 -24.24 1.61
CA PHE A 27 2.21 -25.32 0.65
C PHE A 27 1.15 -25.00 -0.38
N ILE A 28 0.56 -23.81 -0.35
CA ILE A 28 -0.50 -23.42 -1.30
C ILE A 28 0.14 -22.47 -2.31
N ASN A 29 0.91 -23.05 -3.20
CA ASN A 29 1.79 -22.28 -4.08
C ASN A 29 1.08 -21.41 -5.11
N ASN A 30 -0.22 -21.58 -5.39
CA ASN A 30 -0.87 -20.87 -6.49
C ASN A 30 -2.29 -20.37 -6.15
N TYR A 31 -2.69 -20.35 -4.90
CA TYR A 31 -4.03 -19.93 -4.50
C TYR A 31 -4.00 -19.05 -3.27
N CYS A 32 -4.87 -18.05 -3.22
CA CYS A 32 -5.18 -17.38 -1.98
C CYS A 32 -6.64 -17.63 -1.58
N VAL A 33 -6.90 -17.72 -0.27
CA VAL A 33 -8.25 -17.90 0.26
C VAL A 33 -8.63 -16.66 1.05
N ILE A 34 -9.73 -16.05 0.65
CA ILE A 34 -10.23 -14.84 1.27
C ILE A 34 -11.68 -15.08 1.65
N ASN A 35 -12.01 -15.03 2.94
CA ASN A 35 -13.36 -15.24 3.46
C ASN A 35 -14.05 -16.51 2.90
N GLY A 36 -13.29 -17.59 2.69
CA GLY A 36 -13.78 -18.86 2.14
C GLY A 36 -13.88 -18.91 0.62
N ALA A 37 -13.62 -17.84 -0.10
CA ALA A 37 -13.46 -17.84 -1.54
C ALA A 37 -12.00 -18.15 -1.92
N ILE A 38 -11.81 -18.97 -2.93
CA ILE A 38 -10.49 -19.40 -3.43
C ILE A 38 -10.20 -18.67 -4.73
N PHE A 39 -9.05 -18.02 -4.80
CA PHE A 39 -8.57 -17.31 -5.98
C PHE A 39 -7.24 -17.91 -6.42
N ALA A 40 -7.11 -18.25 -7.68
CA ALA A 40 -5.82 -18.59 -8.27
C ALA A 40 -4.98 -17.30 -8.42
N LEU A 41 -3.70 -17.35 -8.11
CA LEU A 41 -2.83 -16.16 -8.17
C LEU A 41 -2.70 -15.62 -9.60
N ASP A 42 -2.62 -16.50 -10.59
CA ASP A 42 -2.59 -16.13 -12.00
C ASP A 42 -3.93 -15.54 -12.51
N GLU A 43 -5.04 -15.86 -11.87
CA GLU A 43 -6.33 -15.22 -12.12
C GLU A 43 -6.40 -13.82 -11.50
N ILE A 44 -5.84 -13.63 -10.30
CA ILE A 44 -5.76 -12.32 -9.66
C ILE A 44 -4.93 -11.35 -10.51
N GLU A 45 -3.78 -11.81 -11.03
CA GLU A 45 -2.94 -10.98 -11.89
C GLU A 45 -3.66 -10.56 -13.19
N LYS A 46 -4.45 -11.45 -13.77
CA LYS A 46 -5.22 -11.18 -15.00
C LYS A 46 -6.45 -10.31 -14.77
N MET A 47 -7.05 -10.41 -13.60
CA MET A 47 -8.31 -9.75 -13.25
C MET A 47 -8.14 -8.25 -12.98
N GLY A 48 -6.98 -7.85 -12.49
CA GLY A 48 -6.74 -6.51 -11.97
C GLY A 48 -7.26 -6.33 -10.53
N TYR A 49 -6.67 -5.37 -9.86
CA TYR A 49 -6.90 -5.16 -8.42
C TYR A 49 -8.33 -4.73 -8.08
N ASP A 50 -8.99 -3.95 -8.94
CA ASP A 50 -10.35 -3.47 -8.68
C ASP A 50 -11.37 -4.60 -8.71
N GLU A 51 -11.32 -5.45 -9.72
CA GLU A 51 -12.21 -6.61 -9.83
C GLU A 51 -11.94 -7.62 -8.72
N PHE A 52 -10.67 -7.87 -8.42
CA PHE A 52 -10.27 -8.71 -7.30
C PHE A 52 -10.80 -8.18 -5.97
N GLY A 53 -10.64 -6.88 -5.68
CA GLY A 53 -11.16 -6.25 -4.48
C GLY A 53 -12.68 -6.39 -4.34
N LEU A 54 -13.41 -6.22 -5.43
CA LEU A 54 -14.86 -6.43 -5.45
C LEU A 54 -15.24 -7.88 -5.16
N ARG A 55 -14.58 -8.86 -5.82
CA ARG A 55 -14.85 -10.29 -5.60
C ARG A 55 -14.48 -10.74 -4.18
N ALA A 56 -13.39 -10.23 -3.63
CA ALA A 56 -12.98 -10.52 -2.26
C ALA A 56 -14.01 -10.04 -1.22
N LYS A 57 -14.79 -9.01 -1.53
CA LYS A 57 -15.85 -8.50 -0.66
C LYS A 57 -17.12 -9.37 -0.61
N PHE A 58 -17.38 -10.19 -1.60
CA PHE A 58 -18.62 -10.97 -1.67
C PHE A 58 -18.85 -11.88 -0.45
N ASN A 59 -17.79 -12.40 0.14
CA ASN A 59 -17.85 -13.28 1.29
C ASN A 59 -17.42 -12.61 2.59
N MET A 60 -17.44 -11.28 2.65
CA MET A 60 -17.10 -10.58 3.89
C MET A 60 -18.10 -10.91 5.00
N PRO A 61 -17.65 -11.27 6.19
CA PRO A 61 -18.54 -11.51 7.29
C PRO A 61 -19.23 -10.23 7.71
N MET A 62 -20.55 -10.31 8.01
CA MET A 62 -21.31 -9.17 8.52
C MET A 62 -20.88 -8.75 9.95
N LYS A 63 -20.19 -9.63 10.66
CA LYS A 63 -19.68 -9.40 12.00
C LYS A 63 -18.16 -9.29 11.98
N LEU A 64 -17.66 -8.18 12.46
CA LEU A 64 -16.25 -7.89 12.60
C LEU A 64 -15.94 -7.59 14.06
N TYR A 65 -14.74 -7.95 14.47
CA TYR A 65 -14.31 -7.86 15.86
C TYR A 65 -13.07 -7.00 15.99
N LYS A 66 -13.08 -6.07 16.93
CA LYS A 66 -11.92 -5.27 17.25
C LYS A 66 -11.57 -5.42 18.72
N TYR A 67 -10.31 -5.72 18.97
CA TYR A 67 -9.77 -5.89 20.31
C TYR A 67 -9.19 -4.56 20.80
N PHE A 68 -9.41 -4.28 22.07
CA PHE A 68 -8.97 -3.03 22.68
C PHE A 68 -8.27 -3.31 24.01
N PRO A 69 -7.14 -2.65 24.26
CA PRO A 69 -6.54 -2.64 25.58
C PRO A 69 -7.39 -1.80 26.54
N ASN A 70 -7.52 -2.23 27.78
CA ASN A 70 -8.20 -1.47 28.83
C ASN A 70 -7.18 -0.66 29.64
N VAL A 71 -6.42 0.17 28.98
CA VAL A 71 -5.33 0.95 29.59
C VAL A 71 -5.63 2.44 29.47
N ALA A 72 -5.50 3.17 30.58
CA ALA A 72 -5.54 4.62 30.56
C ALA A 72 -4.14 5.19 30.35
N LYS A 73 -4.00 6.13 29.42
CA LYS A 73 -2.77 6.89 29.19
C LYS A 73 -2.82 8.21 29.97
N GLU A 74 -1.67 8.64 30.45
CA GLU A 74 -1.53 9.95 31.06
C GLU A 74 -1.25 11.00 30.00
N GLU A 75 -2.06 12.04 30.00
CA GLU A 75 -1.86 13.18 29.10
C GLU A 75 -1.75 14.47 29.90
N LYS A 76 -0.85 15.34 29.46
CA LYS A 76 -0.76 16.70 30.00
C LYS A 76 -1.77 17.58 29.28
N THR A 77 -2.65 18.20 30.06
CA THR A 77 -3.55 19.25 29.56
C THR A 77 -2.78 20.54 29.32
N GLU A 78 -3.37 21.45 28.54
CA GLU A 78 -2.78 22.78 28.28
C GLU A 78 -2.50 23.56 29.57
N ASP A 79 -3.27 23.32 30.63
CA ASP A 79 -3.09 23.93 31.96
C ASP A 79 -1.97 23.27 32.78
N GLY A 80 -1.21 22.32 32.20
CA GLY A 80 -0.13 21.61 32.86
C GLY A 80 -0.56 20.50 33.83
N ASN A 81 -1.85 20.25 33.96
CA ASN A 81 -2.40 19.15 34.74
C ASN A 81 -2.28 17.82 34.00
N THR A 82 -2.15 16.71 34.74
CA THR A 82 -2.13 15.36 34.17
C THR A 82 -3.49 14.74 34.30
N THR A 83 -4.10 14.34 33.18
CA THR A 83 -5.35 13.58 33.13
C THR A 83 -5.10 12.17 32.64
N ARG A 84 -5.85 11.20 33.17
CA ARG A 84 -5.80 9.80 32.71
C ARG A 84 -6.96 9.52 31.77
N ILE A 85 -6.68 9.26 30.52
CA ILE A 85 -7.69 9.02 29.48
C ILE A 85 -7.57 7.57 28.99
N ASN A 86 -8.69 6.84 29.05
CA ASN A 86 -8.81 5.54 28.42
C ASN A 86 -9.50 5.73 27.06
N TYR A 87 -8.71 5.82 26.02
CA TYR A 87 -9.19 6.01 24.64
C TYR A 87 -10.06 4.87 24.13
N SER A 88 -9.79 3.64 24.57
CA SER A 88 -10.59 2.47 24.19
C SER A 88 -12.00 2.56 24.75
N LEU A 89 -12.14 2.95 26.02
CA LEU A 89 -13.45 3.17 26.64
C LEU A 89 -14.16 4.42 26.09
N GLN A 90 -13.39 5.45 25.74
CA GLN A 90 -13.96 6.63 25.12
C GLN A 90 -14.52 6.30 23.72
N ALA A 91 -13.79 5.53 22.90
CA ALA A 91 -14.25 5.06 21.61
C ALA A 91 -15.55 4.24 21.73
N LEU A 92 -15.62 3.33 22.71
CA LEU A 92 -16.82 2.55 23.00
C LEU A 92 -18.00 3.46 23.38
N LYS A 93 -17.81 4.41 24.29
CA LYS A 93 -18.85 5.34 24.73
C LYS A 93 -19.36 6.25 23.62
N SER A 94 -18.46 6.65 22.71
CA SER A 94 -18.80 7.52 21.60
C SER A 94 -19.28 6.77 20.37
N ASN A 95 -19.33 5.44 20.42
CA ASN A 95 -19.66 4.57 19.28
C ASN A 95 -18.77 4.87 18.05
N CYS A 96 -17.48 5.10 18.27
CA CYS A 96 -16.53 5.47 17.24
C CYS A 96 -15.44 4.40 17.09
N VAL A 97 -14.90 4.29 15.89
CA VAL A 97 -13.69 3.52 15.61
C VAL A 97 -12.56 4.50 15.32
N TYR A 98 -11.48 4.36 16.04
CA TYR A 98 -10.26 5.10 15.75
C TYR A 98 -9.55 4.51 14.53
N LEU A 99 -9.20 5.38 13.59
CA LEU A 99 -8.41 5.05 12.42
C LEU A 99 -7.01 5.63 12.61
N ASN A 100 -6.00 4.78 12.62
CA ASN A 100 -4.61 5.18 12.76
C ASN A 100 -3.95 5.38 11.39
N SER A 101 -2.90 6.18 11.37
CA SER A 101 -1.97 6.21 10.24
C SER A 101 -1.20 4.88 10.18
N PRO A 102 -1.00 4.28 9.00
CA PRO A 102 -0.27 3.02 8.87
C PRO A 102 1.14 3.01 9.48
N ASP A 103 1.82 4.16 9.50
CA ASP A 103 3.14 4.33 10.10
C ASP A 103 3.17 4.22 11.64
N GLN A 104 1.99 4.12 12.27
CA GLN A 104 1.82 3.98 13.73
C GLN A 104 1.49 2.54 14.16
N PHE A 105 1.44 1.60 13.23
CA PHE A 105 1.26 0.20 13.58
C PHE A 105 2.56 -0.41 14.09
N ASP A 106 2.43 -1.25 15.12
CA ASP A 106 3.60 -1.94 15.74
C ASP A 106 4.21 -3.00 14.81
N ASP A 107 3.42 -3.54 13.87
CA ASP A 107 3.90 -4.46 12.86
C ASP A 107 4.39 -3.65 11.64
N PRO A 108 5.70 -3.70 11.33
CA PRO A 108 6.25 -3.00 10.18
C PRO A 108 5.68 -3.50 8.84
N TYR A 109 5.11 -4.71 8.80
CA TYR A 109 4.47 -5.26 7.60
C TYR A 109 3.03 -4.76 7.41
N ASP A 110 2.32 -4.38 8.47
CA ASP A 110 0.97 -3.81 8.38
C ASP A 110 0.95 -2.45 7.68
N SER A 111 2.09 -1.76 7.64
CA SER A 111 2.24 -0.43 7.02
C SER A 111 3.08 -0.44 5.75
N ASP A 112 3.56 -1.60 5.32
CA ASP A 112 4.42 -1.73 4.14
C ASP A 112 3.57 -1.69 2.86
N ILE A 113 3.34 -0.47 2.37
CA ILE A 113 2.66 -0.27 1.09
C ILE A 113 3.66 -0.61 -0.01
N TYR A 114 3.45 -1.78 -0.62
CA TYR A 114 4.25 -2.21 -1.76
C TYR A 114 3.78 -1.51 -3.04
N ILE A 115 4.65 -0.71 -3.61
CA ILE A 115 4.51 -0.15 -4.95
C ILE A 115 5.67 -0.71 -5.76
N PRO A 116 5.42 -1.43 -6.88
CA PRO A 116 6.50 -1.99 -7.69
C PRO A 116 7.48 -0.90 -8.11
N TRP A 117 8.73 -1.01 -7.69
CA TRP A 117 9.76 -0.02 -7.98
C TRP A 117 9.97 0.20 -9.49
N GLU A 118 9.97 -0.89 -10.26
CA GLU A 118 10.17 -0.84 -11.71
C GLU A 118 9.03 -0.08 -12.41
N GLU A 119 7.79 -0.36 -12.03
CA GLU A 119 6.62 0.33 -12.59
C GLU A 119 6.61 1.81 -12.20
N TYR A 120 6.86 2.11 -10.93
CA TYR A 120 6.95 3.49 -10.44
C TYR A 120 8.04 4.26 -11.18
N SER A 121 9.25 3.70 -11.26
CA SER A 121 10.40 4.37 -11.88
C SER A 121 10.19 4.57 -13.37
N LEU A 122 9.62 3.59 -14.08
CA LEU A 122 9.28 3.73 -15.49
C LEU A 122 8.23 4.82 -15.71
N LEU A 123 7.17 4.83 -14.93
CA LEU A 123 6.11 5.84 -15.02
C LEU A 123 6.67 7.25 -14.81
N ARG A 124 7.46 7.43 -13.75
CA ARG A 124 8.04 8.75 -13.42
C ARG A 124 9.07 9.21 -14.44
N LEU A 125 9.93 8.31 -14.90
CA LEU A 125 10.91 8.67 -15.95
C LEU A 125 10.24 9.00 -17.28
N LYS A 126 9.18 8.28 -17.68
CA LYS A 126 8.37 8.63 -18.85
C LYS A 126 7.77 10.03 -18.70
N GLN A 127 7.27 10.36 -17.53
CA GLN A 127 6.71 11.67 -17.26
C GLN A 127 7.76 12.77 -17.37
N TYR A 128 8.94 12.61 -16.75
CA TYR A 128 10.05 13.54 -16.89
C TYR A 128 10.59 13.62 -18.33
N ALA A 129 10.68 12.49 -19.02
CA ALA A 129 11.11 12.46 -20.42
C ALA A 129 10.14 13.23 -21.33
N ASN A 130 8.83 13.05 -21.12
CA ASN A 130 7.79 13.77 -21.82
C ASN A 130 7.89 15.29 -21.59
N TRP A 131 7.99 15.73 -20.34
CA TRP A 131 8.19 17.12 -19.96
C TRP A 131 9.50 17.70 -20.54
N GLY A 132 10.53 16.88 -20.64
CA GLY A 132 11.80 17.22 -21.29
C GLY A 132 11.76 17.14 -22.82
N GLY A 133 10.59 16.94 -23.44
CA GLY A 133 10.44 16.87 -24.90
C GLY A 133 11.10 15.64 -25.54
N CYS A 134 11.18 14.51 -24.79
CA CYS A 134 11.53 13.20 -25.35
C CYS A 134 10.25 12.49 -25.80
N ASP A 135 10.37 11.60 -26.79
CA ASP A 135 9.24 10.74 -27.16
C ASP A 135 9.00 9.66 -26.10
N ALA A 136 8.11 9.95 -25.16
CA ALA A 136 7.78 9.03 -24.07
C ALA A 136 7.11 7.72 -24.55
N ASN A 137 6.51 7.71 -25.74
CA ASN A 137 5.87 6.51 -26.28
C ASN A 137 6.91 5.49 -26.79
N ALA A 138 8.06 5.95 -27.23
CA ALA A 138 9.17 5.10 -27.61
C ALA A 138 9.90 4.46 -26.42
N ILE A 139 9.65 4.95 -25.20
CA ILE A 139 10.29 4.48 -23.98
C ILE A 139 9.51 3.31 -23.42
N THR A 140 10.10 2.12 -23.39
CA THR A 140 9.49 0.92 -22.85
C THR A 140 10.19 0.40 -21.58
N ARG A 141 11.42 0.85 -21.32
CA ARG A 141 12.24 0.42 -20.18
C ARG A 141 12.79 1.61 -19.41
N VAL A 142 13.11 1.38 -18.15
CA VAL A 142 13.67 2.38 -17.23
C VAL A 142 15.00 2.92 -17.75
N GLU A 143 15.85 2.03 -18.29
CA GLU A 143 17.18 2.39 -18.81
C GLU A 143 17.09 3.33 -19.99
N ASP A 144 16.15 3.09 -20.91
CA ASP A 144 15.95 3.93 -22.11
C ASP A 144 15.51 5.34 -21.72
N ALA A 145 14.61 5.44 -20.73
CA ALA A 145 14.16 6.73 -20.19
C ALA A 145 15.29 7.49 -19.48
N GLY A 146 16.03 6.78 -18.64
CA GLY A 146 17.17 7.33 -17.91
C GLY A 146 18.26 7.83 -18.88
N TYR A 147 18.53 7.07 -19.93
CA TYR A 147 19.48 7.46 -20.98
C TYR A 147 19.04 8.72 -21.73
N ALA A 148 17.79 8.77 -22.18
CA ALA A 148 17.25 9.92 -22.90
C ALA A 148 17.32 11.22 -22.08
N LEU A 149 16.94 11.14 -20.79
CA LEU A 149 17.04 12.29 -19.87
C LEU A 149 18.49 12.70 -19.63
N SER A 150 19.38 11.73 -19.36
CA SER A 150 20.79 12.03 -19.10
C SER A 150 21.46 12.72 -20.26
N GLN A 151 21.19 12.32 -21.50
CA GLN A 151 21.73 12.95 -22.69
C GLN A 151 21.29 14.42 -22.82
N LYS A 152 20.01 14.72 -22.59
CA LYS A 152 19.51 16.10 -22.64
C LYS A 152 20.07 16.96 -21.50
N MET A 153 20.11 16.43 -20.28
CA MET A 153 20.69 17.14 -19.14
C MET A 153 22.18 17.43 -19.34
N TYR A 154 22.93 16.43 -19.81
CA TYR A 154 24.33 16.60 -20.15
C TYR A 154 24.53 17.67 -21.22
N SER A 155 23.75 17.63 -22.31
CA SER A 155 23.77 18.63 -23.37
C SER A 155 23.46 20.04 -22.86
N ALA A 156 22.51 20.19 -21.92
CA ALA A 156 22.22 21.49 -21.33
C ALA A 156 23.45 22.04 -20.58
N LEU A 157 24.07 21.22 -19.71
CA LEU A 157 25.25 21.63 -18.94
C LEU A 157 26.44 21.98 -19.82
N THR A 158 26.73 21.21 -20.86
CA THR A 158 27.83 21.48 -21.80
C THR A 158 27.61 22.77 -22.57
N ASN A 159 26.36 23.19 -22.75
CA ASN A 159 26.00 24.48 -23.36
C ASN A 159 25.86 25.61 -22.33
N GLY A 160 26.33 25.42 -21.10
CA GLY A 160 26.28 26.41 -20.03
C GLY A 160 24.87 26.73 -19.48
N LYS A 161 23.91 25.84 -19.75
CA LYS A 161 22.52 25.94 -19.25
C LYS A 161 22.30 25.05 -18.03
N ASP A 162 21.34 25.42 -17.20
CA ASP A 162 20.88 24.56 -16.12
C ASP A 162 20.14 23.33 -16.67
N ILE A 163 20.23 22.20 -15.98
CA ILE A 163 19.51 20.98 -16.37
C ILE A 163 17.99 21.14 -16.32
N GLU A 164 17.48 22.06 -15.51
CA GLU A 164 16.07 22.40 -15.41
C GLU A 164 15.55 23.04 -16.72
N SER A 165 16.42 23.67 -17.49
CA SER A 165 16.09 24.33 -18.77
C SER A 165 15.66 23.38 -19.89
N ILE A 166 15.85 22.07 -19.72
CA ILE A 166 15.37 21.08 -20.70
C ILE A 166 13.86 20.90 -20.66
N PHE A 167 13.22 21.29 -19.55
CA PHE A 167 11.78 21.14 -19.36
C PHE A 167 11.05 22.40 -19.84
N SER A 168 10.00 22.19 -20.64
CA SER A 168 9.20 23.29 -21.19
C SER A 168 8.27 23.85 -20.09
N ALA A 169 8.66 24.96 -19.47
CA ALA A 169 7.99 25.50 -18.29
C ALA A 169 6.60 26.12 -18.56
N ASP A 170 6.31 26.54 -19.80
CA ASP A 170 5.14 27.38 -20.09
C ASP A 170 3.81 26.61 -20.06
N GLU A 171 3.83 25.30 -20.26
CA GLU A 171 2.63 24.45 -20.28
C GLU A 171 2.43 23.64 -18.99
N LEU A 172 3.36 23.76 -18.02
CA LEU A 172 3.36 22.95 -16.80
C LEU A 172 2.57 23.61 -15.67
N GLN A 173 1.85 22.79 -14.91
CA GLN A 173 1.20 23.22 -13.67
C GLN A 173 2.23 23.49 -12.57
N GLU A 174 1.89 24.30 -11.58
CA GLU A 174 2.81 24.66 -10.48
C GLU A 174 3.33 23.45 -9.71
N GLY A 175 2.49 22.42 -9.50
CA GLY A 175 2.92 21.17 -8.87
C GLY A 175 3.93 20.37 -9.71
N GLU A 176 3.81 20.43 -11.02
CA GLU A 176 4.73 19.78 -11.95
C GLU A 176 6.08 20.50 -11.98
N LYS A 177 6.05 21.83 -12.02
CA LYS A 177 7.27 22.68 -11.92
C LYS A 177 8.03 22.40 -10.64
N LEU A 178 7.33 22.32 -9.50
CA LEU A 178 7.94 21.98 -8.22
C LEU A 178 8.55 20.56 -8.25
N SER A 179 7.85 19.59 -8.81
CA SER A 179 8.35 18.21 -8.96
C SER A 179 9.64 18.16 -9.77
N ILE A 180 9.68 18.86 -10.91
CA ILE A 180 10.85 18.97 -11.77
C ILE A 180 12.02 19.63 -11.04
N SER A 181 11.78 20.76 -10.38
CA SER A 181 12.82 21.49 -9.65
C SER A 181 13.45 20.62 -8.55
N LEU A 182 12.64 19.92 -7.75
CA LEU A 182 13.12 18.99 -6.74
C LEU A 182 13.90 17.80 -7.33
N PHE A 183 13.42 17.24 -8.45
CA PHE A 183 14.12 16.18 -9.13
C PHE A 183 15.49 16.65 -9.65
N CYS A 184 15.54 17.77 -10.36
CA CYS A 184 16.79 18.36 -10.87
C CYS A 184 17.77 18.68 -9.75
N GLN A 185 17.30 19.23 -8.64
CA GLN A 185 18.15 19.51 -7.47
C GLN A 185 18.78 18.23 -6.91
N ARG A 186 18.00 17.15 -6.79
CA ARG A 186 18.50 15.84 -6.33
C ARG A 186 19.53 15.26 -7.29
N VAL A 187 19.26 15.28 -8.60
CA VAL A 187 20.20 14.81 -9.61
C VAL A 187 21.52 15.60 -9.54
N LYS A 188 21.48 16.94 -9.41
CA LYS A 188 22.67 17.76 -9.26
C LYS A 188 23.49 17.37 -8.01
N ASN A 189 22.83 17.20 -6.87
CA ASN A 189 23.49 16.84 -5.61
C ASN A 189 24.20 15.49 -5.71
N GLU A 190 23.55 14.49 -6.31
CA GLU A 190 24.13 13.16 -6.49
C GLU A 190 25.26 13.17 -7.53
N LEU A 191 25.11 13.96 -8.59
CA LEU A 191 26.12 14.07 -9.67
C LEU A 191 27.44 14.64 -9.14
N VAL A 192 27.41 15.58 -8.21
CA VAL A 192 28.60 16.14 -7.56
C VAL A 192 29.38 15.05 -6.81
N SER A 193 28.71 14.11 -6.19
CA SER A 193 29.33 13.06 -5.40
C SER A 193 29.75 11.84 -6.22
N LYS A 194 28.94 11.44 -7.18
CA LYS A 194 29.09 10.16 -7.90
C LYS A 194 29.70 10.30 -9.29
N HIS A 195 29.56 11.45 -9.93
CA HIS A 195 30.01 11.74 -11.32
C HIS A 195 29.40 10.80 -12.36
N ASP A 196 28.27 10.16 -12.05
CA ASP A 196 27.54 9.23 -12.90
C ASP A 196 26.07 9.68 -13.04
N TRP A 197 25.65 9.92 -14.28
CA TRP A 197 24.30 10.41 -14.58
C TRP A 197 23.22 9.39 -14.31
N HIS A 198 23.45 8.13 -14.66
CA HIS A 198 22.44 7.09 -14.49
C HIS A 198 22.19 6.82 -13.00
N GLU A 199 23.28 6.70 -12.23
CA GLU A 199 23.18 6.50 -10.78
C GLU A 199 22.56 7.72 -10.10
N SER A 200 22.90 8.94 -10.54
CA SER A 200 22.33 10.17 -9.97
C SER A 200 20.83 10.29 -10.23
N ILE A 201 20.37 9.96 -11.44
CA ILE A 201 18.94 9.90 -11.79
C ILE A 201 18.23 8.80 -10.98
N ALA A 202 18.82 7.61 -10.90
CA ALA A 202 18.25 6.50 -10.14
C ALA A 202 18.12 6.83 -8.65
N GLN A 203 19.12 7.48 -8.07
CA GLN A 203 19.09 7.89 -6.67
C GLN A 203 18.07 9.01 -6.41
N ALA A 204 17.95 9.99 -7.31
CA ALA A 204 16.93 11.03 -7.25
C ALA A 204 15.52 10.42 -7.23
N LEU A 205 15.27 9.40 -8.07
CA LEU A 205 14.01 8.66 -8.09
C LEU A 205 13.78 7.84 -6.81
N ARG A 206 14.81 7.21 -6.23
CA ARG A 206 14.69 6.47 -4.96
C ARG A 206 14.27 7.38 -3.82
N ILE A 207 14.83 8.58 -3.76
CA ILE A 207 14.43 9.59 -2.76
C ILE A 207 12.97 10.00 -2.97
N GLU A 208 12.57 10.23 -4.23
CA GLU A 208 11.19 10.57 -4.57
C GLU A 208 10.22 9.46 -4.22
N TYR A 209 10.54 8.22 -4.59
CA TYR A 209 9.76 7.02 -4.24
C TYR A 209 9.56 6.88 -2.73
N SER A 210 10.64 7.00 -1.96
CA SER A 210 10.56 6.94 -0.50
C SER A 210 9.65 8.04 0.08
N GLY A 211 9.72 9.26 -0.47
CA GLY A 211 8.84 10.36 -0.10
C GLY A 211 7.38 10.09 -0.48
N PHE A 212 7.15 9.52 -1.64
CA PHE A 212 5.82 9.16 -2.14
C PHE A 212 5.16 8.08 -1.26
N VAL A 213 5.87 6.99 -0.96
CA VAL A 213 5.38 5.93 -0.05
C VAL A 213 5.01 6.50 1.32
N LYS A 214 5.90 7.31 1.91
CA LYS A 214 5.62 7.98 3.20
C LYS A 214 4.41 8.92 3.14
N SER A 215 4.22 9.61 2.01
CA SER A 215 3.07 10.50 1.82
C SER A 215 1.77 9.71 1.79
N ILE A 216 1.74 8.59 1.08
CA ILE A 216 0.59 7.67 1.04
C ILE A 216 0.28 7.16 2.45
N GLN A 217 1.27 6.65 3.17
CA GLN A 217 1.10 6.16 4.55
C GLN A 217 0.50 7.22 5.48
N ARG A 218 0.84 8.50 5.29
CA ARG A 218 0.30 9.59 6.10
C ARG A 218 -1.11 10.02 5.74
N VAL A 219 -1.50 9.85 4.47
CA VAL A 219 -2.85 10.22 4.00
C VAL A 219 -3.88 9.18 4.41
N PHE A 220 -3.53 7.90 4.30
CA PHE A 220 -4.45 6.84 4.67
C PHE A 220 -4.66 6.74 6.19
N ARG A 221 -5.87 6.36 6.56
CA ARG A 221 -6.25 6.03 7.93
C ARG A 221 -6.86 4.66 7.93
N VAL A 222 -6.31 3.77 8.72
CA VAL A 222 -6.64 2.35 8.71
C VAL A 222 -7.07 1.87 10.10
N SER A 223 -7.98 0.94 10.15
CA SER A 223 -8.33 0.18 11.33
C SER A 223 -8.50 -1.28 10.98
N CYS A 224 -7.78 -2.13 11.67
CA CYS A 224 -7.84 -3.57 11.47
C CYS A 224 -8.93 -4.21 12.32
N PHE A 225 -9.62 -5.19 11.75
CA PHE A 225 -10.64 -5.99 12.39
C PHE A 225 -10.30 -7.48 12.25
N ALA A 226 -10.70 -8.28 13.24
CA ALA A 226 -10.67 -9.72 13.15
C ALA A 226 -12.03 -10.26 12.73
N THR A 227 -12.05 -11.46 12.18
CA THR A 227 -13.29 -12.16 11.80
C THR A 227 -13.82 -13.07 12.92
N THR A 228 -13.11 -13.14 14.04
CA THR A 228 -13.48 -13.97 15.21
C THR A 228 -13.20 -13.25 16.52
N PRO A 229 -14.06 -13.39 17.54
CA PRO A 229 -13.80 -12.87 18.88
C PRO A 229 -12.92 -13.82 19.72
N LEU A 230 -12.54 -14.99 19.18
CA LEU A 230 -11.87 -16.06 19.92
C LEU A 230 -10.38 -16.21 19.57
N SER A 231 -9.77 -15.21 18.94
CA SER A 231 -8.35 -15.27 18.59
C SER A 231 -7.46 -15.18 19.84
N GLN A 232 -6.79 -16.27 20.16
CA GLN A 232 -5.86 -16.32 21.31
C GLN A 232 -4.69 -15.36 21.12
N LEU A 233 -4.23 -15.19 19.88
CA LEU A 233 -3.18 -14.24 19.55
C LEU A 233 -3.58 -12.79 19.89
N MET A 234 -4.81 -12.42 19.54
CA MET A 234 -5.32 -11.08 19.79
C MET A 234 -5.59 -10.84 21.29
N TRP A 235 -6.07 -11.87 22.00
CA TRP A 235 -6.28 -11.79 23.46
C TRP A 235 -4.97 -11.79 24.24
N GLY A 236 -4.03 -12.64 23.87
CA GLY A 236 -2.75 -12.80 24.58
C GLY A 236 -1.73 -11.71 24.29
N GLY A 237 -1.91 -10.97 23.19
CA GLY A 237 -1.00 -9.92 22.75
C GLY A 237 -1.34 -8.52 23.28
N ALA A 238 -0.66 -7.54 22.72
CA ALA A 238 -0.84 -6.12 23.04
C ALA A 238 -2.25 -5.59 22.71
N TYR A 239 -2.96 -6.21 21.76
CA TYR A 239 -4.27 -5.76 21.30
C TYR A 239 -5.33 -5.78 22.41
N ALA A 240 -5.34 -6.80 23.26
CA ALA A 240 -6.24 -6.90 24.40
C ALA A 240 -5.48 -6.85 25.74
N ASP A 241 -4.32 -6.24 25.78
CA ASP A 241 -3.52 -6.03 27.00
C ASP A 241 -3.36 -7.33 27.81
N CYS A 242 -2.93 -8.41 27.16
CA CYS A 242 -2.74 -9.71 27.80
C CYS A 242 -3.99 -10.17 28.59
N HIS A 243 -5.12 -10.30 27.92
CA HIS A 243 -6.43 -10.69 28.45
C HIS A 243 -7.09 -9.71 29.45
N ARG A 244 -6.57 -8.50 29.61
CA ARG A 244 -7.16 -7.46 30.47
C ARG A 244 -8.03 -6.46 29.71
N GLY A 245 -8.05 -6.56 28.38
CA GLY A 245 -8.83 -5.72 27.48
C GLY A 245 -10.25 -6.24 27.25
N PHE A 246 -10.84 -5.77 26.18
CA PHE A 246 -12.16 -6.16 25.72
C PHE A 246 -12.23 -6.25 24.20
N CYS A 247 -13.26 -6.95 23.70
CA CYS A 247 -13.51 -7.09 22.28
C CYS A 247 -14.89 -6.54 21.95
N ILE A 248 -14.98 -5.72 20.90
CA ILE A 248 -16.26 -5.18 20.42
C ILE A 248 -16.62 -5.88 19.11
N GLU A 249 -17.87 -6.35 19.04
CA GLU A 249 -18.49 -6.82 17.80
C GLU A 249 -19.12 -5.63 17.06
N TYR A 250 -18.74 -5.48 15.80
CA TYR A 250 -19.34 -4.52 14.88
C TYR A 250 -20.15 -5.30 13.84
N THR A 251 -21.42 -4.95 13.70
CA THR A 251 -22.25 -5.48 12.61
C THR A 251 -22.28 -4.47 11.48
N VAL A 252 -21.81 -4.89 10.31
CA VAL A 252 -21.81 -4.08 9.09
C VAL A 252 -22.85 -4.65 8.13
N ASP A 253 -23.99 -4.01 8.05
CA ASP A 253 -25.06 -4.38 7.11
C ASP A 253 -24.89 -3.55 5.82
N PRO A 254 -24.53 -4.18 4.69
CA PRO A 254 -24.36 -3.48 3.40
C PRO A 254 -25.68 -2.89 2.88
N ASN A 255 -26.83 -3.37 3.35
CA ASN A 255 -28.14 -2.86 2.95
C ASN A 255 -28.56 -1.63 3.78
N ASN A 256 -27.88 -1.32 4.86
CA ASN A 256 -28.17 -0.13 5.65
C ASN A 256 -27.42 1.08 5.08
N PRO A 257 -28.12 2.11 4.61
CA PRO A 257 -27.51 3.30 4.00
C PRO A 257 -26.45 3.98 4.90
N GLN A 258 -26.61 3.90 6.23
CA GLN A 258 -25.66 4.50 7.19
C GLN A 258 -24.30 3.80 7.19
N TYR A 259 -24.23 2.53 6.81
CA TYR A 259 -23.00 1.76 6.77
C TYR A 259 -22.41 1.58 5.37
N LYS A 260 -23.05 2.19 4.36
CA LYS A 260 -22.64 2.06 2.96
C LYS A 260 -21.18 2.46 2.76
N ASP A 261 -20.80 3.63 3.27
CA ASP A 261 -19.43 4.13 3.13
C ASP A 261 -18.41 3.28 3.90
N VAL A 262 -18.80 2.79 5.09
CA VAL A 262 -17.96 1.86 5.87
C VAL A 262 -17.75 0.57 5.09
N TYR A 263 -18.82 -0.02 4.57
CA TYR A 263 -18.75 -1.27 3.81
C TYR A 263 -17.88 -1.13 2.54
N TYR A 264 -18.01 -0.02 1.82
CA TYR A 264 -17.20 0.21 0.62
C TYR A 264 -15.69 0.32 0.93
N ASN A 265 -15.34 0.80 2.12
CA ASN A 265 -13.95 0.96 2.56
C ASN A 265 -13.42 -0.22 3.40
N LEU A 266 -14.20 -1.29 3.57
CA LEU A 266 -13.75 -2.53 4.20
C LEU A 266 -13.16 -3.46 3.14
N PHE A 267 -11.93 -3.93 3.37
CA PHE A 267 -11.24 -4.88 2.52
C PHE A 267 -10.67 -6.03 3.35
N PRO A 268 -10.76 -7.27 2.86
CA PRO A 268 -10.07 -8.38 3.49
C PRO A 268 -8.56 -8.22 3.37
N VAL A 269 -7.82 -8.53 4.43
CA VAL A 269 -6.37 -8.63 4.36
C VAL A 269 -5.99 -9.94 3.69
N VAL A 270 -5.22 -9.85 2.64
CA VAL A 270 -4.75 -11.01 1.87
C VAL A 270 -3.30 -11.28 2.25
N TYR A 271 -3.07 -12.42 2.87
CA TYR A 271 -1.72 -12.90 3.13
C TYR A 271 -1.26 -13.75 1.95
N CYS A 272 -0.32 -13.25 1.17
CA CYS A 272 0.27 -14.00 0.06
C CYS A 272 1.80 -13.99 0.15
N LYS A 273 2.42 -15.02 -0.47
CA LYS A 273 3.89 -15.16 -0.51
C LYS A 273 4.57 -14.29 -1.58
N ILE A 274 3.79 -13.65 -2.43
CA ILE A 274 4.34 -12.85 -3.53
C ILE A 274 4.63 -11.46 -3.01
N ARG A 275 5.89 -11.13 -2.96
CA ARG A 275 6.43 -9.78 -2.85
C ARG A 275 7.03 -9.38 -4.18
#